data_4f3ba30cbb39b527e60e0033e99be363
#
_entry.id   4f3ba30cbb39b527e60e0033e99be363
#
_cell.length_a   1.000
_cell.length_b   1.000
_cell.length_c   1.000
_cell.angle_alpha   90.00
_cell.angle_beta   90.00
_cell.angle_gamma   90.00
#
_symmetry.space_group_name_H-M   'P 1'
#
loop_
_entity.id
_entity.type
_entity.pdbx_description
1 polymer ?
#
loop_
_entity_poly.entity_id
_entity_poly.type
_entity_poly.pdbx_seq_one_letter_code
_entity_poly.pdbx_strand_id
1 'polypeptide(L)'
;VIGGGFGGLAAAIRVKELSPDAGVTLVDKQTIGWGGKANKGAGVLWVLAPGDDVGAFVDYHVNNIGIFLNDQDLLAAMARESYGAVMKLADWGVKVLKTPSGELDASRLPLGWSLAAVDLDMMQPLRAKAAKLGVNLVDKTHVVELLKQEGRVTGAVGFNLLDGGLAVFNARATVLANGDCDFGV
;
A
#
# COMPACT_ATOMS: atom_id res chain seq x y z
N VAL A 1 -4.79 -9.89 5.71
CA VAL A 1 -3.83 -9.13 4.88
C VAL A 1 -2.43 -9.50 5.33
N ILE A 2 -1.55 -9.85 4.38
CA ILE A 2 -0.18 -10.27 4.64
C ILE A 2 0.77 -9.19 4.12
N GLY A 3 1.55 -8.58 5.03
CA GLY A 3 2.44 -7.46 4.76
C GLY A 3 1.89 -6.13 5.28
N GLY A 4 2.55 -5.55 6.28
CA GLY A 4 2.17 -4.33 6.99
C GLY A 4 2.81 -3.05 6.45
N GLY A 5 3.27 -3.08 5.20
CA GLY A 5 3.71 -1.91 4.46
C GLY A 5 2.53 -1.04 4.00
N PHE A 6 2.82 -0.08 3.12
CA PHE A 6 1.82 0.87 2.61
C PHE A 6 0.59 0.17 2.00
N GLY A 7 0.82 -0.77 1.08
CA GLY A 7 -0.28 -1.50 0.41
C GLY A 7 -1.17 -2.28 1.37
N GLY A 8 -0.57 -2.94 2.36
CA GLY A 8 -1.32 -3.73 3.34
C GLY A 8 -2.14 -2.86 4.29
N LEU A 9 -1.56 -1.76 4.78
CA LEU A 9 -2.30 -0.79 5.61
C LEU A 9 -3.45 -0.16 4.83
N ALA A 10 -3.20 0.26 3.58
CA ALA A 10 -4.23 0.83 2.72
C ALA A 10 -5.37 -0.18 2.46
N ALA A 11 -5.03 -1.44 2.14
CA ALA A 11 -6.01 -2.49 1.94
C ALA A 11 -6.85 -2.75 3.20
N ALA A 12 -6.20 -2.88 4.37
CA ALA A 12 -6.88 -3.15 5.63
C ALA A 12 -7.82 -2.00 6.03
N ILE A 13 -7.36 -0.75 5.91
CA ILE A 13 -8.18 0.44 6.16
C ILE A 13 -9.38 0.46 5.22
N ARG A 14 -9.14 0.22 3.92
CA ARG A 14 -10.20 0.28 2.92
C ARG A 14 -11.27 -0.79 3.11
N VAL A 15 -10.89 -2.00 3.48
CA VAL A 15 -11.85 -3.06 3.83
C VAL A 15 -12.71 -2.62 5.01
N LYS A 16 -12.14 -2.05 6.04
CA LYS A 16 -12.89 -1.57 7.22
C LYS A 16 -13.78 -0.37 6.90
N GLU A 17 -13.40 0.51 5.98
CA GLU A 17 -14.26 1.62 5.52
C GLU A 17 -15.48 1.12 4.72
N LEU A 18 -15.30 0.11 3.88
CA LEU A 18 -16.37 -0.46 3.05
C LEU A 18 -17.24 -1.48 3.81
N SER A 19 -16.68 -2.14 4.80
CA SER A 19 -17.34 -3.19 5.58
C SER A 19 -16.90 -3.09 7.04
N PRO A 20 -17.47 -2.16 7.83
CA PRO A 20 -17.05 -1.89 9.21
C PRO A 20 -17.08 -3.13 10.13
N ASP A 21 -18.04 -4.03 9.88
CA ASP A 21 -18.21 -5.27 10.67
C ASP A 21 -17.27 -6.41 10.26
N ALA A 22 -16.53 -6.26 9.16
CA ALA A 22 -15.58 -7.29 8.73
C ALA A 22 -14.45 -7.46 9.75
N GLY A 23 -14.16 -8.68 10.16
CA GLY A 23 -12.94 -9.03 10.89
C GLY A 23 -11.75 -8.92 9.94
N VAL A 24 -10.83 -8.00 10.23
CA VAL A 24 -9.60 -7.80 9.43
C VAL A 24 -8.39 -8.02 10.31
N THR A 25 -7.53 -8.95 9.91
CA THR A 25 -6.19 -9.14 10.52
C THR A 25 -5.13 -8.73 9.50
N LEU A 26 -4.22 -7.87 9.94
CA LEU A 26 -3.04 -7.47 9.19
C LEU A 26 -1.80 -8.03 9.91
N VAL A 27 -1.01 -8.83 9.22
CA VAL A 27 0.16 -9.51 9.78
C VAL A 27 1.43 -9.09 9.05
N ASP A 28 2.52 -8.86 9.80
CA ASP A 28 3.84 -8.55 9.23
C ASP A 28 4.98 -9.16 10.05
N LYS A 29 6.05 -9.54 9.37
CA LYS A 29 7.29 -10.01 10.01
C LYS A 29 8.02 -8.91 10.79
N GLN A 30 7.79 -7.65 10.43
CA GLN A 30 8.30 -6.49 11.16
C GLN A 30 7.20 -5.86 12.02
N THR A 31 7.46 -4.72 12.60
CA THR A 31 6.42 -3.89 13.20
C THR A 31 5.66 -3.20 12.07
N ILE A 32 4.34 -3.40 12.00
CA ILE A 32 3.46 -2.79 11.01
C ILE A 32 3.62 -1.26 11.02
N GLY A 33 3.78 -0.67 9.84
CA GLY A 33 4.06 0.75 9.68
C GLY A 33 5.53 1.16 9.86
N TRP A 34 6.42 0.25 10.27
CA TRP A 34 7.87 0.48 10.37
C TRP A 34 8.67 -0.28 9.32
N GLY A 35 8.09 -1.32 8.74
CA GLY A 35 8.65 -2.07 7.64
C GLY A 35 8.24 -1.52 6.27
N GLY A 36 8.81 -2.12 5.22
CA GLY A 36 8.49 -1.79 3.83
C GLY A 36 9.19 -0.54 3.28
N LYS A 37 9.07 -0.35 1.96
CA LYS A 37 9.76 0.74 1.24
C LYS A 37 9.23 2.13 1.60
N ALA A 38 7.93 2.28 1.83
CA ALA A 38 7.30 3.57 2.09
C ALA A 38 7.83 4.25 3.36
N ASN A 39 8.22 3.45 4.37
CA ASN A 39 8.84 3.98 5.60
C ASN A 39 10.30 4.46 5.40
N LYS A 40 10.87 4.23 4.25
CA LYS A 40 12.24 4.61 3.87
C LYS A 40 12.26 5.50 2.63
N GLY A 41 11.08 5.93 2.17
CA GLY A 41 10.93 6.78 1.01
C GLY A 41 11.31 8.23 1.30
N ALA A 42 11.44 9.01 0.23
CA ALA A 42 11.83 10.43 0.29
C ALA A 42 10.66 11.39 0.56
N GLY A 43 9.48 10.89 0.94
CA GLY A 43 8.30 11.73 1.16
C GLY A 43 7.72 12.35 -0.11
N VAL A 44 7.94 11.71 -1.25
CA VAL A 44 7.47 12.19 -2.55
C VAL A 44 6.73 11.06 -3.27
N LEU A 45 5.55 11.37 -3.76
CA LEU A 45 4.72 10.48 -4.56
C LEU A 45 4.48 11.10 -5.94
N TRP A 46 4.64 10.33 -7.01
CA TRP A 46 4.23 10.79 -8.32
C TRP A 46 2.71 10.70 -8.46
N VAL A 47 2.13 11.67 -9.14
CA VAL A 47 0.70 11.77 -9.38
C VAL A 47 0.43 12.26 -10.80
N LEU A 48 -0.64 11.76 -11.38
CA LEU A 48 -1.26 12.36 -12.56
C LEU A 48 -2.40 13.27 -12.09
N ALA A 49 -2.30 14.56 -12.40
CA ALA A 49 -3.36 15.51 -12.07
C ALA A 49 -4.60 15.26 -12.96
N PRO A 50 -5.80 15.65 -12.53
CA PRO A 50 -6.98 15.57 -13.35
C PRO A 50 -6.77 16.30 -14.71
N GLY A 51 -7.01 15.59 -15.81
CA GLY A 51 -6.80 16.10 -17.17
C GLY A 51 -5.43 15.78 -17.79
N ASP A 52 -4.50 15.19 -17.04
CA ASP A 52 -3.24 14.71 -17.60
C ASP A 52 -3.45 13.47 -18.50
N ASP A 53 -2.59 13.32 -19.49
CA ASP A 53 -2.65 12.22 -20.45
C ASP A 53 -2.05 10.94 -19.86
N VAL A 54 -2.92 9.97 -19.56
CA VAL A 54 -2.51 8.64 -19.06
C VAL A 54 -1.69 7.88 -20.12
N GLY A 55 -2.03 8.00 -21.39
CA GLY A 55 -1.30 7.32 -22.47
C GLY A 55 0.15 7.80 -22.56
N ALA A 56 0.35 9.12 -22.56
CA ALA A 56 1.69 9.71 -22.56
C ALA A 56 2.52 9.30 -21.33
N PHE A 57 1.89 9.18 -20.17
CA PHE A 57 2.54 8.67 -18.96
C PHE A 57 2.99 7.21 -19.13
N VAL A 58 2.10 6.34 -19.62
CA VAL A 58 2.39 4.93 -19.86
C VAL A 58 3.52 4.79 -20.89
N ASP A 59 3.42 5.47 -22.02
CA ASP A 59 4.42 5.43 -23.10
C ASP A 59 5.81 5.85 -22.58
N TYR A 60 5.87 6.92 -21.78
CA TYR A 60 7.14 7.34 -21.19
C TYR A 60 7.73 6.28 -20.27
N HIS A 61 6.92 5.70 -19.38
CA HIS A 61 7.40 4.70 -18.43
C HIS A 61 7.84 3.41 -19.13
N VAL A 62 7.08 2.95 -20.12
CA VAL A 62 7.41 1.75 -20.89
C VAL A 62 8.72 1.93 -21.66
N ASN A 63 8.90 3.07 -22.32
CA ASN A 63 10.07 3.29 -23.17
C ASN A 63 11.34 3.71 -22.40
N ASN A 64 11.21 4.36 -21.25
CA ASN A 64 12.36 5.02 -20.60
C ASN A 64 12.69 4.48 -19.20
N ILE A 65 11.74 3.86 -18.50
CA ILE A 65 11.94 3.38 -17.12
C ILE A 65 11.90 1.85 -17.06
N GLY A 66 10.79 1.26 -17.49
CA GLY A 66 10.59 -0.18 -17.43
C GLY A 66 11.13 -0.95 -18.64
N ILE A 67 11.55 -0.27 -19.69
CA ILE A 67 12.12 -0.84 -20.93
C ILE A 67 11.30 -2.05 -21.39
N PHE A 68 10.01 -1.83 -21.59
CA PHE A 68 9.02 -2.83 -22.02
C PHE A 68 8.75 -3.97 -21.02
N LEU A 69 9.21 -3.89 -19.77
CA LEU A 69 8.92 -4.87 -18.73
C LEU A 69 7.70 -4.51 -17.87
N ASN A 70 7.09 -3.35 -18.11
CA ASN A 70 5.89 -2.91 -17.38
C ASN A 70 4.65 -3.69 -17.81
N ASP A 71 3.81 -4.04 -16.84
CA ASP A 71 2.39 -4.30 -17.10
C ASP A 71 1.70 -2.95 -17.37
N GLN A 72 1.37 -2.71 -18.63
CA GLN A 72 0.86 -1.41 -19.08
C GLN A 72 -0.55 -1.12 -18.58
N ASP A 73 -1.38 -2.14 -18.43
CA ASP A 73 -2.75 -1.98 -17.90
C ASP A 73 -2.71 -1.62 -16.41
N LEU A 74 -1.84 -2.28 -15.66
CA LEU A 74 -1.62 -1.95 -14.25
C LEU A 74 -1.05 -0.55 -14.09
N LEU A 75 -0.07 -0.16 -14.92
CA LEU A 75 0.54 1.17 -14.91
C LEU A 75 -0.50 2.26 -15.22
N ALA A 76 -1.36 2.03 -16.22
CA ALA A 76 -2.44 2.94 -16.56
C ALA A 76 -3.48 3.05 -15.43
N ALA A 77 -3.84 1.93 -14.78
CA ALA A 77 -4.73 1.94 -13.64
C ALA A 77 -4.14 2.74 -12.46
N MET A 78 -2.87 2.50 -12.13
CA MET A 78 -2.17 3.26 -11.09
C MET A 78 -2.12 4.77 -11.41
N ALA A 79 -1.86 5.13 -12.66
CA ALA A 79 -1.81 6.53 -13.10
C ALA A 79 -3.15 7.23 -12.88
N ARG A 80 -4.25 6.62 -13.32
CA ARG A 80 -5.61 7.19 -13.17
C ARG A 80 -6.00 7.41 -11.72
N GLU A 81 -5.61 6.48 -10.84
CA GLU A 81 -6.01 6.51 -9.42
C GLU A 81 -5.06 7.34 -8.54
N SER A 82 -3.87 7.69 -9.03
CA SER A 82 -2.78 8.25 -8.23
C SER A 82 -3.15 9.54 -7.48
N TYR A 83 -3.82 10.49 -8.14
CA TYR A 83 -4.24 11.75 -7.52
C TYR A 83 -5.25 11.51 -6.39
N GLY A 84 -6.29 10.73 -6.67
CA GLY A 84 -7.31 10.35 -5.69
C GLY A 84 -6.73 9.58 -4.51
N ALA A 85 -5.77 8.69 -4.78
CA ALA A 85 -5.09 7.93 -3.74
C ALA A 85 -4.29 8.83 -2.78
N VAL A 86 -3.56 9.82 -3.30
CA VAL A 86 -2.82 10.78 -2.45
C VAL A 86 -3.76 11.67 -1.65
N MET A 87 -4.88 12.14 -2.24
CA MET A 87 -5.91 12.86 -1.50
C MET A 87 -6.51 12.01 -0.38
N LYS A 88 -6.72 10.71 -0.63
CA LYS A 88 -7.22 9.77 0.37
C LYS A 88 -6.26 9.57 1.55
N LEU A 89 -4.95 9.65 1.32
CA LEU A 89 -3.97 9.63 2.41
C LEU A 89 -4.20 10.79 3.39
N ALA A 90 -4.51 11.99 2.88
CA ALA A 90 -4.83 13.12 3.74
C ALA A 90 -6.07 12.86 4.61
N ASP A 91 -7.11 12.23 4.07
CA ASP A 91 -8.30 11.82 4.82
C ASP A 91 -7.98 10.79 5.92
N TRP A 92 -6.94 10.01 5.73
CA TRP A 92 -6.46 9.02 6.69
C TRP A 92 -5.49 9.59 7.73
N GLY A 93 -5.20 10.91 7.65
CA GLY A 93 -4.39 11.62 8.62
C GLY A 93 -2.91 11.78 8.24
N VAL A 94 -2.53 11.39 7.02
CA VAL A 94 -1.20 11.68 6.50
C VAL A 94 -1.12 13.16 6.14
N LYS A 95 -0.08 13.85 6.56
CA LYS A 95 0.16 15.22 6.11
C LYS A 95 0.59 15.20 4.65
N VAL A 96 -0.20 15.85 3.83
CA VAL A 96 0.02 16.03 2.39
C VAL A 96 0.07 17.53 2.12
N LEU A 97 1.04 17.96 1.33
CA LEU A 97 1.13 19.37 0.96
C LEU A 97 -0.04 19.75 0.05
N LYS A 98 -0.79 20.77 0.46
CA LYS A 98 -1.96 21.27 -0.27
C LYS A 98 -1.87 22.74 -0.51
N THR A 99 -2.44 23.19 -1.63
CA THR A 99 -2.66 24.61 -1.93
C THR A 99 -3.68 25.22 -0.96
N PRO A 100 -3.77 26.55 -0.88
CA PRO A 100 -4.84 27.21 -0.11
C PRO A 100 -6.26 26.82 -0.56
N SER A 101 -6.44 26.40 -1.82
CA SER A 101 -7.73 25.89 -2.34
C SER A 101 -8.03 24.46 -1.93
N GLY A 102 -7.08 23.75 -1.29
CA GLY A 102 -7.24 22.38 -0.82
C GLY A 102 -6.86 21.29 -1.82
N GLU A 103 -6.40 21.65 -2.99
CA GLU A 103 -5.85 20.75 -4.00
C GLU A 103 -4.44 20.28 -3.62
N LEU A 104 -3.93 19.21 -4.26
CA LEU A 104 -2.52 18.85 -4.08
C LEU A 104 -1.61 19.96 -4.57
N ASP A 105 -0.70 20.41 -3.70
CA ASP A 105 0.41 21.25 -4.10
C ASP A 105 1.52 20.33 -4.65
N ALA A 106 1.46 20.09 -5.95
CA ALA A 106 2.32 19.13 -6.63
C ALA A 106 3.19 19.82 -7.66
N SER A 107 4.49 19.56 -7.59
CA SER A 107 5.46 20.10 -8.54
C SER A 107 5.32 19.40 -9.89
N ARG A 108 4.91 20.15 -10.92
CA ARG A 108 4.78 19.65 -12.29
C ARG A 108 6.16 19.33 -12.87
N LEU A 109 6.30 18.14 -13.42
CA LEU A 109 7.50 17.76 -14.17
C LEU A 109 7.31 18.00 -15.68
N PRO A 110 8.40 18.25 -16.42
CA PRO A 110 8.34 18.43 -17.89
C PRO A 110 7.75 17.22 -18.63
N LEU A 111 7.70 16.07 -17.98
CA LEU A 111 7.28 14.78 -18.53
C LEU A 111 5.77 14.53 -18.45
N GLY A 112 4.99 15.51 -17.98
CA GLY A 112 3.54 15.42 -17.98
C GLY A 112 2.89 14.84 -16.72
N TRP A 113 3.66 14.55 -15.66
CA TRP A 113 3.12 14.22 -14.33
C TRP A 113 3.70 15.12 -13.26
N SER A 114 3.25 14.96 -12.03
CA SER A 114 3.65 15.82 -10.92
C SER A 114 4.15 14.99 -9.74
N LEU A 115 4.89 15.65 -8.85
CA LEU A 115 5.35 15.10 -7.59
C LEU A 115 4.60 15.77 -6.44
N ALA A 116 3.86 14.98 -5.66
CA ALA A 116 3.20 15.41 -4.44
C ALA A 116 4.08 15.12 -3.22
N ALA A 117 4.28 16.11 -2.36
CA ALA A 117 5.01 15.93 -1.12
C ALA A 117 4.08 15.40 -0.01
N VAL A 118 4.57 14.40 0.71
CA VAL A 118 3.92 13.82 1.89
C VAL A 118 4.91 13.75 3.04
N ASP A 119 4.39 13.64 4.26
CA ASP A 119 5.22 13.50 5.46
C ASP A 119 6.05 12.20 5.38
N LEU A 120 7.31 12.28 5.82
CA LEU A 120 8.19 11.11 5.93
C LEU A 120 7.61 10.06 6.90
N ASP A 121 6.87 10.50 7.91
CA ASP A 121 6.21 9.63 8.89
C ASP A 121 4.82 9.12 8.45
N MET A 122 4.52 9.15 7.14
CA MET A 122 3.19 8.81 6.62
C MET A 122 2.65 7.44 7.06
N MET A 123 3.53 6.51 7.43
CA MET A 123 3.12 5.17 7.85
C MET A 123 2.50 5.14 9.26
N GLN A 124 2.87 6.07 10.13
CA GLN A 124 2.38 6.11 11.50
C GLN A 124 0.89 6.48 11.59
N PRO A 125 0.41 7.55 10.94
CA PRO A 125 -1.02 7.84 10.89
C PRO A 125 -1.83 6.71 10.22
N LEU A 126 -1.30 6.01 9.23
CA LEU A 126 -1.98 4.86 8.62
C LEU A 126 -2.13 3.70 9.61
N ARG A 127 -1.07 3.37 10.37
CA ARG A 127 -1.17 2.37 11.44
C ARG A 127 -2.20 2.79 12.50
N ALA A 128 -2.17 4.04 12.95
CA ALA A 128 -3.12 4.57 13.92
C ALA A 128 -4.57 4.51 13.40
N LYS A 129 -4.79 4.87 12.13
CA LYS A 129 -6.09 4.77 11.46
C LYS A 129 -6.58 3.33 11.40
N ALA A 130 -5.73 2.38 11.00
CA ALA A 130 -6.08 0.96 10.96
C ALA A 130 -6.49 0.43 12.34
N ALA A 131 -5.71 0.75 13.38
CA ALA A 131 -6.02 0.39 14.76
C ALA A 131 -7.36 1.00 15.23
N LYS A 132 -7.60 2.28 14.94
CA LYS A 132 -8.85 2.97 15.27
C LYS A 132 -10.07 2.33 14.61
N LEU A 133 -9.92 1.79 13.42
CA LEU A 133 -10.97 1.06 12.69
C LEU A 133 -11.15 -0.38 13.18
N GLY A 134 -10.38 -0.84 14.16
CA GLY A 134 -10.48 -2.19 14.71
C GLY A 134 -9.81 -3.26 13.83
N VAL A 135 -8.79 -2.91 13.06
CA VAL A 135 -7.93 -3.89 12.42
C VAL A 135 -7.08 -4.58 13.48
N ASN A 136 -7.09 -5.92 13.50
CA ASN A 136 -6.20 -6.70 14.35
C ASN A 136 -4.78 -6.67 13.77
N LEU A 137 -3.86 -5.95 14.43
CA LEU A 137 -2.47 -5.78 13.99
C LEU A 137 -1.58 -6.83 14.65
N VAL A 138 -0.99 -7.70 13.85
CA VAL A 138 -0.13 -8.80 14.31
C VAL A 138 1.30 -8.53 13.84
N ASP A 139 2.10 -7.95 14.72
CA ASP A 139 3.51 -7.65 14.47
C ASP A 139 4.40 -8.89 14.66
N LYS A 140 5.63 -8.84 14.13
CA LYS A 140 6.67 -9.86 14.36
C LYS A 140 6.26 -11.29 14.02
N THR A 141 5.36 -11.46 13.06
CA THR A 141 4.90 -12.77 12.63
C THR A 141 5.18 -12.97 11.15
N HIS A 142 6.04 -13.93 10.85
CA HIS A 142 6.43 -14.26 9.48
C HIS A 142 5.49 -15.33 8.91
N VAL A 143 4.65 -14.92 7.97
CA VAL A 143 3.82 -15.85 7.19
C VAL A 143 4.70 -16.54 6.16
N VAL A 144 4.64 -17.86 6.11
CA VAL A 144 5.49 -18.70 5.25
C VAL A 144 4.70 -19.47 4.21
N GLU A 145 3.40 -19.72 4.45
CA GLU A 145 2.59 -20.50 3.53
C GLU A 145 1.13 -20.07 3.55
N LEU A 146 0.46 -20.22 2.40
CA LEU A 146 -0.99 -20.06 2.28
C LEU A 146 -1.68 -21.41 2.48
N LEU A 147 -2.64 -21.45 3.37
CA LEU A 147 -3.50 -22.63 3.55
C LEU A 147 -4.49 -22.72 2.39
N LYS A 148 -4.59 -23.91 1.81
CA LYS A 148 -5.50 -24.18 0.70
C LYS A 148 -6.39 -25.38 1.01
N GLN A 149 -7.65 -25.26 0.65
CA GLN A 149 -8.62 -26.35 0.69
C GLN A 149 -9.45 -26.32 -0.59
N GLU A 150 -9.55 -27.44 -1.28
CA GLU A 150 -10.34 -27.57 -2.51
C GLU A 150 -10.02 -26.50 -3.57
N GLY A 151 -8.72 -26.15 -3.72
CA GLY A 151 -8.24 -25.16 -4.68
C GLY A 151 -8.44 -23.69 -4.26
N ARG A 152 -9.01 -23.43 -3.08
CA ARG A 152 -9.24 -22.08 -2.54
C ARG A 152 -8.28 -21.78 -1.40
N VAL A 153 -7.82 -20.53 -1.32
CA VAL A 153 -7.08 -20.04 -0.15
C VAL A 153 -8.05 -19.84 1.01
N THR A 154 -7.77 -20.52 2.13
CA THR A 154 -8.60 -20.50 3.35
C THR A 154 -7.89 -19.85 4.53
N GLY A 155 -6.66 -19.38 4.34
CA GLY A 155 -5.89 -18.75 5.38
C GLY A 155 -4.39 -18.75 5.09
N ALA A 156 -3.63 -18.63 6.17
CA ALA A 156 -2.17 -18.64 6.12
C ALA A 156 -1.58 -19.21 7.41
N VAL A 157 -0.36 -19.68 7.34
CA VAL A 157 0.41 -20.15 8.49
C VAL A 157 1.76 -19.44 8.53
N GLY A 158 2.25 -19.19 9.71
CA GLY A 158 3.52 -18.56 9.97
C GLY A 158 4.01 -18.83 11.37
N PHE A 159 4.99 -18.09 11.81
CA PHE A 159 5.53 -18.19 13.16
C PHE A 159 5.91 -16.81 13.71
N ASN A 160 5.76 -16.66 15.00
CA ASN A 160 6.20 -15.46 15.70
C ASN A 160 7.73 -15.43 15.78
N LEU A 161 8.33 -14.31 15.41
CA LEU A 161 9.80 -14.16 15.35
C LEU A 161 10.45 -13.95 16.72
N LEU A 162 9.67 -13.70 17.76
CA LEU A 162 10.19 -13.46 19.11
C LEU A 162 10.30 -14.74 19.94
N ASP A 163 9.33 -15.65 19.76
CA ASP A 163 9.25 -16.88 20.58
C ASP A 163 9.19 -18.19 19.75
N GLY A 164 9.11 -18.07 18.42
CA GLY A 164 8.97 -19.20 17.50
C GLY A 164 7.58 -19.84 17.49
N GLY A 165 6.61 -19.26 18.19
CA GLY A 165 5.25 -19.79 18.28
C GLY A 165 4.56 -19.88 16.92
N LEU A 166 3.90 -21.02 16.64
CA LEU A 166 3.12 -21.21 15.42
C LEU A 166 1.90 -20.29 15.40
N ALA A 167 1.69 -19.62 14.29
CA ALA A 167 0.55 -18.75 14.06
C ALA A 167 -0.26 -19.26 12.86
N VAL A 168 -1.55 -19.55 13.08
CA VAL A 168 -2.48 -20.00 12.04
C VAL A 168 -3.59 -18.96 11.91
N PHE A 169 -3.82 -18.52 10.68
CA PHE A 169 -4.85 -17.53 10.35
C PHE A 169 -5.88 -18.17 9.42
N ASN A 170 -7.11 -18.32 9.88
CA ASN A 170 -8.21 -18.74 9.02
C ASN A 170 -8.90 -17.50 8.46
N ALA A 171 -9.11 -17.47 7.15
CA ALA A 171 -9.68 -16.32 6.47
C ALA A 171 -10.51 -16.72 5.24
N ARG A 172 -11.61 -16.01 5.02
CA ARG A 172 -12.44 -16.16 3.81
C ARG A 172 -11.79 -15.57 2.57
N ALA A 173 -10.92 -14.56 2.76
CA ALA A 173 -10.15 -13.92 1.70
C ALA A 173 -8.79 -13.51 2.23
N THR A 174 -7.77 -13.58 1.39
CA THR A 174 -6.40 -13.19 1.72
C THR A 174 -5.90 -12.17 0.69
N VAL A 175 -5.36 -11.06 1.20
CA VAL A 175 -4.67 -10.05 0.39
C VAL A 175 -3.18 -10.20 0.61
N LEU A 176 -2.42 -10.41 -0.46
CA LEU A 176 -0.97 -10.41 -0.45
C LEU A 176 -0.45 -8.98 -0.71
N ALA A 177 0.23 -8.40 0.27
CA ALA A 177 0.82 -7.07 0.21
C ALA A 177 2.28 -7.12 0.71
N ASN A 178 2.95 -8.22 0.42
CA ASN A 178 4.28 -8.55 0.95
C ASN A 178 5.44 -7.82 0.26
N GLY A 179 5.13 -6.85 -0.62
CA GLY A 179 6.11 -6.04 -1.34
C GLY A 179 6.55 -6.70 -2.64
N ASP A 180 7.67 -6.22 -3.17
CA ASP A 180 8.29 -6.74 -4.38
C ASP A 180 9.41 -7.75 -4.06
N CYS A 181 10.06 -8.23 -5.11
CA CYS A 181 11.13 -9.23 -5.03
C CYS A 181 12.55 -8.62 -4.96
N ASP A 182 12.69 -7.30 -4.83
CA ASP A 182 13.99 -6.62 -4.86
C ASP A 182 14.94 -7.07 -3.74
N PHE A 183 14.40 -7.64 -2.67
CA PHE A 183 15.15 -8.09 -1.50
C PHE A 183 14.98 -9.57 -1.21
N GLY A 184 14.50 -10.32 -2.17
CA GLY A 184 14.13 -11.74 -1.99
C GLY A 184 15.18 -12.73 -2.44
N VAL A 185 16.42 -12.30 -2.69
CA VAL A 185 17.52 -13.17 -3.11
C VAL A 185 18.61 -13.17 -2.08
#